data_5cdf22c4cd8fa0a395ce1e8b7ea25695
#
_entry.id   5cdf22c4cd8fa0a395ce1e8b7ea25695
#
_cell.length_a   1.000
_cell.length_b   1.000
_cell.length_c   1.000
_cell.angle_alpha   90.00
_cell.angle_beta   90.00
_cell.angle_gamma   90.00
#
_symmetry.space_group_name_H-M   'P 1'
#
loop_
_entity.id
_entity.type
_entity.pdbx_description
1 polymer ?
#
loop_
_entity_poly.entity_id
_entity_poly.type
_entity_poly.pdbx_seq_one_letter_code
_entity_poly.pdbx_strand_id
1 'polypeptide(L)'
;MTALAAAVLAAAVAAAAPAGKPGILLEDLTWVEAEKVLQPDTVVVLPLGAESKEHGPHLKLKNDFILAEYLKGRVRERANVVIAPTVNYGYYPAFLEYPGSTSLRLETSRDMLVDICRGLARFGPRRFYVLNTGVSTVRALAPAAEILAAEGILMRYTDLLQVLEPIEKQVSRQEGGTHADEIETSMILYMSPADVDMSKAVKDYHPGKGGLTRDPKADGKTYSPTGVFGDATLATKEKGMKVTEALVEAILGEIEQLRRAEPPSPTAQPPSR
;
A
#
# COMPACT_ATOMS: atom_id res chain seq x y z
N MET A 1 -49.51 -27.79 -26.51
CA MET A 1 -48.42 -27.07 -27.18
C MET A 1 -47.99 -25.92 -26.28
N THR A 2 -46.99 -26.12 -25.47
CA THR A 2 -46.46 -25.17 -24.51
C THR A 2 -45.08 -24.74 -24.98
N ALA A 3 -44.95 -23.46 -25.38
CA ALA A 3 -43.71 -22.88 -25.85
C ALA A 3 -42.85 -22.43 -24.63
N LEU A 4 -41.65 -23.02 -24.49
CA LEU A 4 -40.63 -22.59 -23.57
C LEU A 4 -39.90 -21.37 -24.14
N ALA A 5 -39.99 -20.22 -23.47
CA ALA A 5 -39.19 -19.05 -23.81
C ALA A 5 -37.84 -19.16 -23.07
N ALA A 6 -36.76 -19.28 -23.81
CA ALA A 6 -35.38 -19.21 -23.28
C ALA A 6 -34.98 -17.77 -23.15
N ALA A 7 -34.75 -17.33 -21.93
CA ALA A 7 -34.17 -16.02 -21.64
C ALA A 7 -32.64 -16.08 -21.77
N VAL A 8 -32.10 -15.39 -22.77
CA VAL A 8 -30.66 -15.22 -22.99
C VAL A 8 -30.20 -14.08 -22.05
N LEU A 9 -29.43 -14.43 -21.01
CA LEU A 9 -28.77 -13.46 -20.13
C LEU A 9 -27.53 -12.93 -20.87
N ALA A 10 -27.61 -11.72 -21.41
CA ALA A 10 -26.46 -11.03 -21.96
C ALA A 10 -25.56 -10.51 -20.81
N ALA A 11 -24.42 -11.17 -20.61
CA ALA A 11 -23.37 -10.64 -19.74
C ALA A 11 -22.79 -9.37 -20.41
N ALA A 12 -23.02 -8.22 -19.82
CA ALA A 12 -22.36 -6.97 -20.21
C ALA A 12 -20.87 -7.09 -19.85
N VAL A 13 -20.03 -7.29 -20.85
CA VAL A 13 -18.59 -7.09 -20.73
C VAL A 13 -18.38 -5.60 -20.54
N ALA A 14 -18.01 -5.19 -19.32
CA ALA A 14 -17.59 -3.82 -19.05
C ALA A 14 -16.38 -3.52 -19.93
N ALA A 15 -16.54 -2.62 -20.90
CA ALA A 15 -15.45 -2.14 -21.72
C ALA A 15 -14.40 -1.47 -20.80
N ALA A 16 -13.18 -1.99 -20.80
CA ALA A 16 -12.07 -1.34 -20.14
C ALA A 16 -11.94 0.09 -20.68
N ALA A 17 -11.87 1.07 -19.78
CA ALA A 17 -11.62 2.44 -20.17
C ALA A 17 -10.33 2.51 -21.00
N PRO A 18 -10.22 3.40 -22.00
CA PRO A 18 -9.04 3.49 -22.84
C PRO A 18 -7.81 3.69 -21.95
N ALA A 19 -6.80 2.85 -22.15
CA ALA A 19 -5.54 2.94 -21.42
C ALA A 19 -4.96 4.34 -21.62
N GLY A 20 -4.88 5.12 -20.55
CA GLY A 20 -4.20 6.41 -20.53
C GLY A 20 -2.72 6.23 -20.91
N LYS A 21 -1.99 7.33 -21.10
CA LYS A 21 -0.53 7.22 -21.25
C LYS A 21 0.04 6.48 -20.03
N PRO A 22 0.97 5.52 -20.25
CA PRO A 22 1.59 4.81 -19.13
C PRO A 22 2.36 5.77 -18.22
N GLY A 23 2.47 5.41 -16.94
CA GLY A 23 3.25 6.16 -15.95
C GLY A 23 4.74 6.12 -16.25
N ILE A 24 5.45 7.16 -15.82
CA ILE A 24 6.88 7.34 -16.02
C ILE A 24 7.60 7.07 -14.70
N LEU A 25 8.63 6.22 -14.71
CA LEU A 25 9.50 6.03 -13.55
C LEU A 25 10.51 7.16 -13.48
N LEU A 26 10.53 7.88 -12.37
CA LEU A 26 11.43 9.04 -12.20
C LEU A 26 12.90 8.62 -12.16
N GLU A 27 13.20 7.45 -11.61
CA GLU A 27 14.53 6.88 -11.55
C GLU A 27 15.13 6.51 -12.90
N ASP A 28 14.33 6.37 -13.94
CA ASP A 28 14.78 6.08 -15.32
C ASP A 28 15.11 7.36 -16.12
N LEU A 29 14.89 8.55 -15.54
CA LEU A 29 15.07 9.82 -16.21
C LEU A 29 16.38 10.49 -15.82
N THR A 30 16.94 11.24 -16.76
CA THR A 30 17.92 12.28 -16.44
C THR A 30 17.21 13.49 -15.81
N TRP A 31 17.94 14.37 -15.10
CA TRP A 31 17.34 15.58 -14.52
C TRP A 31 16.69 16.49 -15.58
N VAL A 32 17.23 16.54 -16.81
CA VAL A 32 16.69 17.33 -17.93
C VAL A 32 15.34 16.76 -18.42
N GLU A 33 15.17 15.44 -18.38
CA GLU A 33 13.91 14.78 -18.71
C GLU A 33 12.91 14.92 -17.57
N ALA A 34 13.36 14.81 -16.31
CA ALA A 34 12.54 15.00 -15.13
C ALA A 34 11.90 16.40 -15.10
N GLU A 35 12.64 17.46 -15.47
CA GLU A 35 12.14 18.84 -15.55
C GLU A 35 10.93 18.95 -16.50
N LYS A 36 10.90 18.15 -17.57
CA LYS A 36 9.80 18.19 -18.56
C LYS A 36 8.52 17.52 -18.07
N VAL A 37 8.60 16.58 -17.13
CA VAL A 37 7.47 15.80 -16.64
C VAL A 37 6.98 16.22 -15.26
N LEU A 38 7.79 16.94 -14.48
CA LEU A 38 7.43 17.49 -13.17
C LEU A 38 6.75 18.84 -13.35
N GLN A 39 5.46 18.82 -13.71
CA GLN A 39 4.65 20.01 -13.98
C GLN A 39 3.59 20.22 -12.88
N PRO A 40 2.99 21.41 -12.74
CA PRO A 40 2.01 21.71 -11.67
C PRO A 40 0.78 20.79 -11.66
N ASP A 41 0.37 20.23 -12.79
CA ASP A 41 -0.74 19.30 -12.93
C ASP A 41 -0.35 17.83 -12.80
N THR A 42 0.95 17.54 -12.70
CA THR A 42 1.46 16.17 -12.53
C THR A 42 1.06 15.60 -11.17
N VAL A 43 0.52 14.38 -11.19
CA VAL A 43 0.38 13.56 -9.99
C VAL A 43 1.65 12.72 -9.83
N VAL A 44 2.29 12.83 -8.67
CA VAL A 44 3.45 12.00 -8.30
C VAL A 44 2.99 10.88 -7.40
N VAL A 45 3.32 9.65 -7.76
CA VAL A 45 3.09 8.45 -6.92
C VAL A 45 4.38 8.09 -6.21
N LEU A 46 4.34 7.94 -4.89
CA LEU A 46 5.45 7.51 -4.04
C LEU A 46 5.14 6.14 -3.45
N PRO A 47 5.71 5.04 -4.00
CA PRO A 47 5.51 3.72 -3.40
C PRO A 47 6.24 3.61 -2.06
N LEU A 48 5.58 2.99 -1.07
CA LEU A 48 6.10 2.79 0.29
C LEU A 48 5.82 1.35 0.74
N GLY A 49 6.87 0.55 0.84
CA GLY A 49 6.78 -0.85 1.28
C GLY A 49 8.05 -1.33 1.96
N ALA A 50 7.93 -1.92 3.16
CA ALA A 50 9.08 -2.39 3.94
C ALA A 50 9.83 -3.53 3.24
N GLU A 51 11.16 -3.41 3.15
CA GLU A 51 12.04 -4.47 2.66
C GLU A 51 12.70 -5.27 3.80
N SER A 52 12.53 -4.81 5.05
CA SER A 52 13.12 -5.39 6.25
C SER A 52 12.11 -5.36 7.41
N LYS A 53 11.04 -6.14 7.28
CA LYS A 53 9.97 -6.31 8.28
C LYS A 53 9.53 -7.78 8.28
N GLU A 54 9.35 -8.37 9.48
CA GLU A 54 8.89 -9.74 9.59
C GLU A 54 7.45 -9.91 9.06
N HIS A 55 7.16 -11.10 8.52
CA HIS A 55 5.86 -11.53 8.02
C HIS A 55 5.64 -13.03 8.27
N GLY A 56 5.81 -13.45 9.52
CA GLY A 56 5.70 -14.84 9.91
C GLY A 56 6.81 -15.72 9.33
N PRO A 57 6.76 -17.05 9.58
CA PRO A 57 7.81 -17.96 9.16
C PRO A 57 7.76 -18.33 7.67
N HIS A 58 6.68 -18.02 6.98
CA HIS A 58 6.36 -18.48 5.62
C HIS A 58 6.54 -17.40 4.53
N LEU A 59 6.64 -16.12 4.91
CA LEU A 59 6.87 -15.01 3.99
C LEU A 59 8.26 -14.40 4.19
N LYS A 60 8.73 -13.63 3.23
CA LYS A 60 10.04 -12.97 3.29
C LYS A 60 9.96 -11.62 4.01
N LEU A 61 11.08 -11.15 4.58
CA LEU A 61 11.15 -9.82 5.19
C LEU A 61 10.76 -8.69 4.22
N LYS A 62 10.98 -8.88 2.92
CA LYS A 62 10.65 -7.94 1.84
C LYS A 62 9.19 -8.00 1.37
N ASN A 63 8.27 -8.56 2.14
CA ASN A 63 6.89 -8.82 1.73
C ASN A 63 6.16 -7.54 1.29
N ASP A 64 6.19 -6.49 2.10
CA ASP A 64 5.55 -5.21 1.77
C ASP A 64 6.20 -4.55 0.54
N PHE A 65 7.51 -4.73 0.36
CA PHE A 65 8.22 -4.24 -0.82
C PHE A 65 7.78 -4.96 -2.10
N ILE A 66 7.59 -6.29 -2.04
CA ILE A 66 7.03 -7.07 -3.17
C ILE A 66 5.65 -6.52 -3.56
N LEU A 67 4.79 -6.28 -2.57
CA LEU A 67 3.47 -5.70 -2.80
C LEU A 67 3.56 -4.30 -3.42
N ALA A 68 4.42 -3.43 -2.87
CA ALA A 68 4.62 -2.08 -3.38
C ALA A 68 5.12 -2.08 -4.83
N GLU A 69 6.10 -2.92 -5.18
CA GLU A 69 6.63 -3.02 -6.54
C GLU A 69 5.60 -3.60 -7.52
N TYR A 70 4.81 -4.59 -7.10
CA TYR A 70 3.72 -5.11 -7.93
C TYR A 70 2.68 -4.02 -8.22
N LEU A 71 2.21 -3.32 -7.21
CA LEU A 71 1.23 -2.24 -7.35
C LEU A 71 1.80 -1.06 -8.16
N LYS A 72 3.08 -0.70 -7.95
CA LYS A 72 3.83 0.27 -8.77
C LYS A 72 3.76 -0.08 -10.25
N GLY A 73 4.01 -1.35 -10.59
CA GLY A 73 3.91 -1.85 -11.96
C GLY A 73 2.50 -1.69 -12.54
N ARG A 74 1.47 -2.07 -11.78
CA ARG A 74 0.06 -1.96 -12.20
C ARG A 74 -0.38 -0.49 -12.38
N VAL A 75 0.05 0.42 -11.49
CA VAL A 75 -0.20 1.86 -11.63
C VAL A 75 0.53 2.42 -12.85
N ARG A 76 1.80 2.02 -13.08
CA ARG A 76 2.56 2.42 -14.26
C ARG A 76 1.85 2.07 -15.57
N GLU A 77 1.27 0.88 -15.66
CA GLU A 77 0.59 0.41 -16.87
C GLU A 77 -0.71 1.18 -17.16
N ARG A 78 -1.39 1.70 -16.13
CA ARG A 78 -2.78 2.12 -16.21
C ARG A 78 -3.04 3.59 -15.89
N ALA A 79 -2.08 4.31 -15.33
CA ALA A 79 -2.25 5.72 -14.92
C ALA A 79 -1.17 6.61 -15.52
N ASN A 80 -1.56 7.80 -15.97
CA ASN A 80 -0.63 8.85 -16.44
C ASN A 80 -0.10 9.62 -15.21
N VAL A 81 0.97 9.12 -14.61
CA VAL A 81 1.60 9.65 -13.38
C VAL A 81 3.12 9.64 -13.51
N VAL A 82 3.80 10.41 -12.69
CA VAL A 82 5.23 10.24 -12.43
C VAL A 82 5.37 9.41 -11.16
N ILE A 83 6.16 8.33 -11.20
CA ILE A 83 6.35 7.43 -10.08
C ILE A 83 7.76 7.63 -9.53
N ALA A 84 7.87 8.01 -8.28
CA ALA A 84 9.13 8.17 -7.57
C ALA A 84 9.74 6.80 -7.18
N PRO A 85 11.04 6.73 -6.89
CA PRO A 85 11.67 5.52 -6.35
C PRO A 85 10.94 5.02 -5.10
N THR A 86 10.86 3.70 -4.96
CA THR A 86 10.17 3.08 -3.83
C THR A 86 10.91 3.32 -2.53
N VAL A 87 10.20 3.81 -1.51
CA VAL A 87 10.69 3.95 -0.15
C VAL A 87 10.56 2.61 0.55
N ASN A 88 11.67 2.04 1.00
CA ASN A 88 11.73 0.68 1.56
C ASN A 88 11.94 0.63 3.08
N TYR A 89 11.98 1.77 3.76
CA TYR A 89 12.01 1.92 5.22
C TYR A 89 10.90 2.85 5.68
N GLY A 90 10.33 2.58 6.88
CA GLY A 90 9.23 3.36 7.41
C GLY A 90 8.99 3.11 8.90
N TYR A 91 7.82 3.46 9.39
CA TYR A 91 7.43 3.32 10.78
C TYR A 91 6.69 1.99 11.01
N TYR A 92 7.40 1.00 11.57
CA TYR A 92 6.91 -0.37 11.81
C TYR A 92 7.19 -0.86 13.24
N PRO A 93 6.79 -0.14 14.29
CA PRO A 93 7.21 -0.41 15.68
C PRO A 93 6.68 -1.72 16.25
N ALA A 94 5.62 -2.29 15.65
CA ALA A 94 4.98 -3.51 16.12
C ALA A 94 5.85 -4.77 15.93
N PHE A 95 6.93 -4.71 15.15
CA PHE A 95 7.66 -5.88 14.67
C PHE A 95 9.10 -5.97 15.17
N LEU A 96 9.54 -5.04 16.01
CA LEU A 96 10.94 -4.92 16.43
C LEU A 96 11.48 -6.08 17.28
N GLU A 97 10.60 -6.91 17.84
CA GLU A 97 11.00 -8.11 18.58
C GLU A 97 11.40 -9.30 17.65
N TYR A 98 11.12 -9.17 16.35
CA TYR A 98 11.41 -10.24 15.38
C TYR A 98 12.68 -9.90 14.63
N PRO A 99 13.73 -10.77 14.67
CA PRO A 99 15.01 -10.52 14.03
C PRO A 99 14.88 -10.22 12.53
N GLY A 100 15.60 -9.20 12.08
CA GLY A 100 15.54 -8.72 10.69
C GLY A 100 14.54 -7.60 10.47
N SER A 101 13.64 -7.32 11.42
CA SER A 101 12.74 -6.17 11.35
C SER A 101 13.44 -4.89 11.75
N THR A 102 13.10 -3.83 11.04
CA THR A 102 13.54 -2.45 11.33
C THR A 102 12.35 -1.51 11.42
N SER A 103 12.50 -0.43 12.16
CA SER A 103 11.53 0.66 12.17
C SER A 103 12.26 1.99 12.32
N LEU A 104 11.88 2.95 11.51
CA LEU A 104 12.25 4.33 11.78
C LEU A 104 11.43 4.85 12.97
N ARG A 105 11.91 5.92 13.63
CA ARG A 105 11.06 6.68 14.55
C ARG A 105 9.92 7.32 13.77
N LEU A 106 8.84 7.62 14.46
CA LEU A 106 7.65 8.24 13.87
C LEU A 106 8.01 9.55 13.14
N GLU A 107 8.73 10.44 13.83
CA GLU A 107 9.15 11.72 13.29
C GLU A 107 10.07 11.56 12.08
N THR A 108 11.03 10.62 12.15
CA THR A 108 11.96 10.37 11.04
C THR A 108 11.21 9.88 9.81
N SER A 109 10.24 8.98 9.98
CA SER A 109 9.43 8.48 8.87
C SER A 109 8.55 9.57 8.27
N ARG A 110 7.89 10.38 9.13
CA ARG A 110 7.09 11.53 8.72
C ARG A 110 7.94 12.54 7.93
N ASP A 111 9.07 12.95 8.50
CA ASP A 111 9.90 14.01 7.95
C ASP A 111 10.57 13.57 6.63
N MET A 112 10.96 12.31 6.51
CA MET A 112 11.44 11.74 5.25
C MET A 112 10.39 11.86 4.13
N LEU A 113 9.13 11.52 4.40
CA LEU A 113 8.05 11.65 3.42
C LEU A 113 7.79 13.11 3.05
N VAL A 114 7.80 13.99 4.04
CA VAL A 114 7.66 15.45 3.83
C VAL A 114 8.80 15.97 2.96
N ASP A 115 10.04 15.62 3.24
CA ASP A 115 11.22 16.10 2.51
C ASP A 115 11.23 15.58 1.06
N ILE A 116 10.84 14.34 0.81
CA ILE A 116 10.71 13.80 -0.54
C ILE A 116 9.65 14.59 -1.33
N CYS A 117 8.46 14.78 -0.77
CA CYS A 117 7.40 15.54 -1.43
C CYS A 117 7.78 16.99 -1.67
N ARG A 118 8.37 17.69 -0.69
CA ARG A 118 8.89 19.06 -0.83
C ARG A 118 9.95 19.15 -1.92
N GLY A 119 10.89 18.19 -1.94
CA GLY A 119 11.95 18.13 -2.92
C GLY A 119 11.42 18.14 -4.35
N LEU A 120 10.43 17.29 -4.62
CA LEU A 120 9.80 17.20 -5.94
C LEU A 120 8.84 18.36 -6.23
N ALA A 121 8.14 18.87 -5.22
CA ALA A 121 7.22 20.00 -5.36
C ALA A 121 7.90 21.30 -5.78
N ARG A 122 9.20 21.45 -5.58
CA ARG A 122 9.99 22.61 -6.06
C ARG A 122 9.94 22.77 -7.58
N PHE A 123 9.73 21.68 -8.31
CA PHE A 123 9.75 21.64 -9.77
C PHE A 123 8.36 21.71 -10.40
N GLY A 124 7.28 21.80 -9.59
CA GLY A 124 5.93 22.00 -10.12
C GLY A 124 4.85 21.21 -9.42
N PRO A 125 4.98 19.87 -9.23
CA PRO A 125 3.91 19.05 -8.71
C PRO A 125 3.33 19.53 -7.37
N ARG A 126 2.00 19.43 -7.24
CA ARG A 126 1.28 19.79 -6.01
C ARG A 126 0.38 18.64 -5.51
N ARG A 127 0.37 17.51 -6.22
CA ARG A 127 -0.45 16.34 -5.92
C ARG A 127 0.43 15.11 -5.77
N PHE A 128 0.42 14.50 -4.59
CA PHE A 128 1.20 13.33 -4.24
C PHE A 128 0.29 12.22 -3.73
N TYR A 129 0.50 11.02 -4.24
CA TYR A 129 -0.16 9.81 -3.78
C TYR A 129 0.86 8.84 -3.20
N VAL A 130 0.80 8.57 -1.91
CA VAL A 130 1.65 7.53 -1.30
C VAL A 130 0.95 6.19 -1.45
N LEU A 131 1.49 5.35 -2.35
CA LEU A 131 1.07 3.96 -2.52
C LEU A 131 1.65 3.16 -1.35
N ASN A 132 0.90 3.14 -0.25
CA ASN A 132 1.32 2.60 1.03
C ASN A 132 0.87 1.15 1.19
N THR A 133 1.79 0.27 1.61
CA THR A 133 1.53 -1.16 1.85
C THR A 133 1.65 -1.55 3.33
N GLY A 134 1.73 -0.59 4.23
CA GLY A 134 1.82 -0.84 5.67
C GLY A 134 0.63 -0.25 6.45
N VAL A 135 0.14 -0.97 7.46
CA VAL A 135 -0.93 -0.47 8.35
C VAL A 135 -0.40 0.57 9.34
N SER A 136 0.72 0.31 9.99
CA SER A 136 1.28 1.21 11.03
C SER A 136 1.84 2.52 10.46
N THR A 137 2.21 2.55 9.19
CA THR A 137 2.73 3.73 8.48
C THR A 137 1.75 4.88 8.40
N VAL A 138 0.44 4.63 8.46
CA VAL A 138 -0.61 5.67 8.47
C VAL A 138 -0.37 6.70 9.58
N ARG A 139 0.22 6.28 10.72
CA ARG A 139 0.57 7.19 11.83
C ARG A 139 1.63 8.24 11.45
N ALA A 140 2.50 7.94 10.47
CA ALA A 140 3.46 8.90 9.94
C ALA A 140 2.90 9.66 8.73
N LEU A 141 2.06 9.01 7.92
CA LEU A 141 1.47 9.57 6.71
C LEU A 141 0.45 10.68 7.02
N ALA A 142 -0.41 10.49 8.01
CA ALA A 142 -1.43 11.48 8.37
C ALA A 142 -0.82 12.84 8.76
N PRO A 143 0.12 12.93 9.73
CA PRO A 143 0.74 14.22 10.06
C PRO A 143 1.65 14.75 8.93
N ALA A 144 2.23 13.90 8.07
CA ALA A 144 2.96 14.36 6.90
C ALA A 144 2.02 15.08 5.90
N ALA A 145 0.82 14.53 5.69
CA ALA A 145 -0.18 15.16 4.83
C ALA A 145 -0.64 16.52 5.37
N GLU A 146 -0.81 16.66 6.68
CA GLU A 146 -1.16 17.93 7.32
C GLU A 146 -0.06 18.99 7.15
N ILE A 147 1.20 18.62 7.36
CA ILE A 147 2.35 19.52 7.16
C ILE A 147 2.40 19.99 5.70
N LEU A 148 2.29 19.07 4.75
CA LEU A 148 2.33 19.40 3.33
C LEU A 148 1.13 20.24 2.89
N ALA A 149 -0.04 19.98 3.44
CA ALA A 149 -1.25 20.78 3.16
C ALA A 149 -1.08 22.24 3.56
N ALA A 150 -0.42 22.54 4.69
CA ALA A 150 -0.10 23.89 5.10
C ALA A 150 0.84 24.62 4.13
N GLU A 151 1.54 23.89 3.27
CA GLU A 151 2.46 24.38 2.24
C GLU A 151 1.83 24.38 0.82
N GLY A 152 0.54 24.08 0.69
CA GLY A 152 -0.14 24.03 -0.59
C GLY A 152 0.15 22.75 -1.40
N ILE A 153 0.54 21.67 -0.73
CA ILE A 153 0.81 20.37 -1.33
C ILE A 153 -0.24 19.38 -0.86
N LEU A 154 -1.01 18.82 -1.78
CA LEU A 154 -2.02 17.82 -1.48
C LEU A 154 -1.40 16.43 -1.52
N MET A 155 -1.31 15.76 -0.37
CA MET A 155 -0.88 14.38 -0.26
C MET A 155 -2.05 13.50 0.18
N ARG A 156 -2.27 12.40 -0.56
CA ARG A 156 -3.17 11.31 -0.17
C ARG A 156 -2.38 10.00 -0.11
N TYR A 157 -2.93 8.99 0.53
CA TYR A 157 -2.26 7.70 0.69
C TYR A 157 -3.26 6.56 0.80
N THR A 158 -2.84 5.35 0.42
CA THR A 158 -3.61 4.13 0.64
C THR A 158 -3.70 3.83 2.14
N ASP A 159 -4.92 3.76 2.68
CA ASP A 159 -5.20 3.11 3.96
C ASP A 159 -5.67 1.69 3.70
N LEU A 160 -4.78 0.71 3.87
CA LEU A 160 -5.07 -0.68 3.53
C LEU A 160 -6.29 -1.24 4.25
N LEU A 161 -6.47 -0.90 5.53
CA LEU A 161 -7.60 -1.41 6.31
C LEU A 161 -8.93 -0.92 5.75
N GLN A 162 -8.99 0.35 5.33
CA GLN A 162 -10.20 0.90 4.73
C GLN A 162 -10.46 0.36 3.33
N VAL A 163 -9.41 0.29 2.51
CA VAL A 163 -9.53 -0.12 1.10
C VAL A 163 -9.86 -1.61 0.97
N LEU A 164 -9.29 -2.46 1.82
CA LEU A 164 -9.47 -3.91 1.75
C LEU A 164 -10.72 -4.41 2.45
N GLU A 165 -11.28 -3.69 3.43
CA GLU A 165 -12.44 -4.13 4.22
C GLU A 165 -13.61 -4.69 3.38
N PRO A 166 -14.04 -4.08 2.26
CA PRO A 166 -15.16 -4.58 1.48
C PRO A 166 -14.90 -5.94 0.81
N ILE A 167 -13.67 -6.17 0.33
CA ILE A 167 -13.31 -7.43 -0.33
C ILE A 167 -12.95 -8.51 0.70
N GLU A 168 -12.31 -8.15 1.80
CA GLU A 168 -11.98 -9.08 2.88
C GLU A 168 -13.24 -9.71 3.48
N LYS A 169 -14.30 -8.94 3.72
CA LYS A 169 -15.61 -9.45 4.17
C LYS A 169 -16.20 -10.53 3.26
N GLN A 170 -15.83 -10.55 1.98
CA GLN A 170 -16.33 -11.52 1.03
C GLN A 170 -15.49 -12.80 0.95
N VAL A 171 -14.17 -12.67 1.12
CA VAL A 171 -13.22 -13.76 0.83
C VAL A 171 -12.58 -14.36 2.07
N SER A 172 -12.42 -13.61 3.16
CA SER A 172 -11.77 -14.06 4.39
C SER A 172 -12.57 -15.15 5.09
N ARG A 173 -11.86 -16.13 5.63
CA ARG A 173 -12.39 -17.25 6.42
C ARG A 173 -11.77 -17.33 7.81
N GLN A 174 -10.71 -16.57 8.05
CA GLN A 174 -10.06 -16.54 9.36
C GLN A 174 -10.94 -15.91 10.43
N GLU A 175 -10.68 -16.23 11.67
CA GLU A 175 -11.38 -15.70 12.86
C GLU A 175 -11.12 -14.20 13.06
N GLY A 176 -9.91 -13.77 12.76
CA GLY A 176 -9.45 -12.39 12.82
C GLY A 176 -7.95 -12.32 12.50
N GLY A 177 -7.41 -11.13 12.45
CA GLY A 177 -6.01 -10.89 12.12
C GLY A 177 -5.86 -9.84 11.02
N THR A 178 -4.63 -9.37 10.86
CA THR A 178 -4.28 -8.32 9.88
C THR A 178 -2.78 -8.34 9.53
N HIS A 179 -2.05 -9.43 9.85
CA HIS A 179 -0.61 -9.47 9.56
C HIS A 179 -0.11 -10.88 9.28
N ALA A 180 0.58 -11.04 8.17
CA ALA A 180 1.10 -12.32 7.66
C ALA A 180 0.00 -13.41 7.67
N ASP A 181 -1.23 -12.99 7.50
CA ASP A 181 -2.48 -13.71 7.69
C ASP A 181 -2.98 -14.36 6.40
N GLU A 182 -4.23 -14.81 6.40
CA GLU A 182 -4.90 -15.38 5.23
C GLU A 182 -4.85 -14.47 4.01
N ILE A 183 -5.14 -13.18 4.20
CA ILE A 183 -5.28 -12.21 3.11
C ILE A 183 -3.92 -11.81 2.56
N GLU A 184 -3.00 -11.38 3.42
CA GLU A 184 -1.68 -10.95 3.00
C GLU A 184 -0.89 -12.10 2.34
N THR A 185 -0.96 -13.31 2.93
CA THR A 185 -0.35 -14.51 2.33
C THR A 185 -0.96 -14.85 0.97
N SER A 186 -2.29 -14.74 0.84
CA SER A 186 -2.97 -14.96 -0.45
C SER A 186 -2.51 -14.00 -1.53
N MET A 187 -2.34 -12.72 -1.19
CA MET A 187 -1.88 -11.71 -2.13
C MET A 187 -0.47 -12.05 -2.66
N ILE A 188 0.45 -12.47 -1.78
CA ILE A 188 1.79 -12.85 -2.21
C ILE A 188 1.79 -14.17 -2.99
N LEU A 189 0.94 -15.14 -2.65
CA LEU A 189 0.74 -16.35 -3.47
C LEU A 189 0.32 -16.02 -4.89
N TYR A 190 -0.44 -14.95 -5.08
CA TYR A 190 -0.84 -14.50 -6.42
C TYR A 190 0.30 -13.77 -7.15
N MET A 191 0.97 -12.83 -6.48
CA MET A 191 1.94 -11.92 -7.09
C MET A 191 3.34 -12.54 -7.24
N SER A 192 3.78 -13.28 -6.24
CA SER A 192 5.14 -13.84 -6.15
C SER A 192 5.15 -15.17 -5.39
N PRO A 193 4.57 -16.25 -5.96
CA PRO A 193 4.43 -17.53 -5.28
C PRO A 193 5.78 -18.16 -4.86
N ALA A 194 6.88 -17.81 -5.54
CA ALA A 194 8.23 -18.27 -5.19
C ALA A 194 8.76 -17.69 -3.86
N ASP A 195 8.17 -16.59 -3.37
CA ASP A 195 8.55 -15.97 -2.11
C ASP A 195 7.70 -16.47 -0.91
N VAL A 196 6.81 -17.45 -1.11
CA VAL A 196 5.94 -18.04 -0.08
C VAL A 196 6.29 -19.50 0.16
N ASP A 197 6.52 -19.86 1.41
CA ASP A 197 6.72 -21.26 1.84
C ASP A 197 5.50 -21.75 2.65
N MET A 198 4.47 -22.21 1.96
CA MET A 198 3.22 -22.68 2.61
C MET A 198 3.43 -23.84 3.59
N SER A 199 4.54 -24.58 3.51
CA SER A 199 4.84 -25.63 4.49
C SER A 199 5.12 -25.08 5.90
N LYS A 200 5.40 -23.77 5.99
CA LYS A 200 5.65 -23.02 7.23
C LYS A 200 4.49 -22.11 7.63
N ALA A 201 3.41 -22.05 6.83
CA ALA A 201 2.23 -21.28 7.18
C ALA A 201 1.58 -21.83 8.46
N VAL A 202 1.18 -20.94 9.36
CA VAL A 202 0.59 -21.29 10.65
C VAL A 202 -0.66 -20.44 10.92
N LYS A 203 -1.56 -20.95 11.77
CA LYS A 203 -2.54 -20.15 12.46
C LYS A 203 -1.90 -19.67 13.78
N ASP A 204 -1.84 -18.34 13.96
CA ASP A 204 -1.39 -17.73 15.20
C ASP A 204 -2.24 -16.46 15.44
N TYR A 205 -3.34 -16.64 16.18
CA TYR A 205 -4.29 -15.57 16.45
C TYR A 205 -4.64 -15.55 17.93
N HIS A 206 -4.11 -14.56 18.63
CA HIS A 206 -4.41 -14.27 20.02
C HIS A 206 -4.95 -12.83 20.11
N PRO A 207 -6.27 -12.65 20.29
CA PRO A 207 -6.85 -11.31 20.39
C PRO A 207 -6.13 -10.47 21.45
N GLY A 208 -5.66 -9.29 21.06
CA GLY A 208 -4.87 -8.41 21.91
C GLY A 208 -4.92 -6.96 21.43
N LYS A 209 -4.24 -6.09 22.16
CA LYS A 209 -4.11 -4.65 21.82
C LYS A 209 -2.64 -4.28 21.73
N GLY A 210 -2.30 -3.40 20.79
CA GLY A 210 -0.93 -2.92 20.62
C GLY A 210 -0.08 -3.76 19.67
N GLY A 211 1.23 -3.52 19.68
CA GLY A 211 2.17 -4.21 18.79
C GLY A 211 2.35 -5.68 19.15
N LEU A 212 2.84 -6.46 18.18
CA LEU A 212 3.13 -7.88 18.38
C LEU A 212 4.28 -8.08 19.37
N THR A 213 4.21 -9.18 20.12
CA THR A 213 5.27 -9.58 21.05
C THR A 213 5.43 -11.09 21.09
N ARG A 214 6.65 -11.55 21.33
CA ARG A 214 6.97 -12.96 21.57
C ARG A 214 6.86 -13.34 23.05
N ASP A 215 6.68 -12.35 23.95
CA ASP A 215 6.51 -12.59 25.38
C ASP A 215 5.01 -12.75 25.71
N PRO A 216 4.57 -13.96 26.15
CA PRO A 216 3.17 -14.19 26.49
C PRO A 216 2.70 -13.43 27.75
N LYS A 217 3.62 -12.80 28.49
CA LYS A 217 3.33 -12.02 29.70
C LYS A 217 3.38 -10.52 29.48
N ALA A 218 3.72 -10.05 28.26
CA ALA A 218 3.82 -8.64 27.98
C ALA A 218 2.43 -7.98 28.03
N ASP A 219 2.25 -7.04 28.96
CA ASP A 219 1.01 -6.28 29.09
C ASP A 219 0.84 -5.26 27.96
N GLY A 220 -0.39 -5.01 27.51
CA GLY A 220 -0.70 -4.05 26.46
C GLY A 220 -0.17 -4.41 25.08
N LYS A 221 0.22 -5.66 24.87
CA LYS A 221 0.73 -6.21 23.60
C LYS A 221 -0.18 -7.31 23.05
N THR A 222 0.00 -7.65 21.80
CA THR A 222 -0.62 -8.80 21.14
C THR A 222 0.39 -9.93 21.04
N TYR A 223 0.14 -11.03 21.76
CA TYR A 223 1.03 -12.18 21.75
C TYR A 223 1.02 -12.88 20.40
N SER A 224 2.19 -13.05 19.81
CA SER A 224 2.41 -13.88 18.63
C SER A 224 3.84 -14.43 18.66
N PRO A 225 4.05 -15.69 19.00
CA PRO A 225 5.40 -16.30 18.98
C PRO A 225 5.96 -16.45 17.57
N THR A 226 5.10 -16.44 16.54
CA THR A 226 5.49 -16.66 15.13
C THR A 226 5.59 -15.40 14.29
N GLY A 227 5.05 -14.28 14.77
CA GLY A 227 4.89 -13.05 14.00
C GLY A 227 3.61 -13.00 13.16
N VAL A 228 2.89 -14.10 13.00
CA VAL A 228 1.58 -14.12 12.33
C VAL A 228 0.53 -13.56 13.28
N PHE A 229 -0.38 -12.75 12.77
CA PHE A 229 -1.60 -12.36 13.47
C PHE A 229 -2.81 -12.67 12.57
N GLY A 230 -3.26 -13.92 12.63
CA GLY A 230 -4.32 -14.46 11.79
C GLY A 230 -4.16 -15.94 11.49
N ASP A 231 -4.59 -16.39 10.31
CA ASP A 231 -4.49 -17.78 9.86
C ASP A 231 -3.96 -17.88 8.42
N ALA A 232 -2.65 -17.94 8.28
CA ALA A 232 -2.00 -18.07 6.98
C ALA A 232 -2.30 -19.38 6.26
N THR A 233 -2.75 -20.44 6.99
CA THR A 233 -3.03 -21.75 6.40
C THR A 233 -4.26 -21.75 5.49
N LEU A 234 -5.11 -20.72 5.60
CA LEU A 234 -6.32 -20.53 4.79
C LEU A 234 -6.05 -19.78 3.48
N ALA A 235 -4.80 -19.34 3.25
CA ALA A 235 -4.45 -18.57 2.08
C ALA A 235 -4.58 -19.37 0.78
N THR A 236 -5.08 -18.71 -0.26
CA THR A 236 -5.12 -19.27 -1.62
C THR A 236 -4.81 -18.21 -2.67
N LYS A 237 -4.26 -18.65 -3.80
CA LYS A 237 -3.97 -17.78 -4.95
C LYS A 237 -5.22 -17.08 -5.49
N GLU A 238 -6.38 -17.76 -5.47
CA GLU A 238 -7.65 -17.21 -5.95
C GLU A 238 -8.14 -16.05 -5.09
N LYS A 239 -8.00 -16.16 -3.76
CA LYS A 239 -8.28 -15.05 -2.84
C LYS A 239 -7.34 -13.90 -3.10
N GLY A 240 -6.04 -14.20 -3.24
CA GLY A 240 -5.00 -13.23 -3.54
C GLY A 240 -5.30 -12.44 -4.82
N MET A 241 -5.70 -13.11 -5.89
CA MET A 241 -6.11 -12.47 -7.13
C MET A 241 -7.26 -11.49 -6.91
N LYS A 242 -8.33 -11.92 -6.24
CA LYS A 242 -9.51 -11.07 -6.00
C LYS A 242 -9.17 -9.84 -5.17
N VAL A 243 -8.42 -10.02 -4.09
CA VAL A 243 -8.02 -8.94 -3.19
C VAL A 243 -7.07 -7.96 -3.88
N THR A 244 -6.06 -8.48 -4.57
CA THR A 244 -5.07 -7.63 -5.27
C THR A 244 -5.71 -6.83 -6.40
N GLU A 245 -6.58 -7.43 -7.21
CA GLU A 245 -7.27 -6.69 -8.28
C GLU A 245 -8.20 -5.62 -7.71
N ALA A 246 -8.94 -5.90 -6.62
CA ALA A 246 -9.76 -4.90 -5.95
C ALA A 246 -8.91 -3.74 -5.40
N LEU A 247 -7.73 -4.03 -4.81
CA LEU A 247 -6.79 -3.01 -4.32
C LEU A 247 -6.26 -2.14 -5.46
N VAL A 248 -5.90 -2.75 -6.60
CA VAL A 248 -5.43 -2.01 -7.79
C VAL A 248 -6.51 -1.04 -8.29
N GLU A 249 -7.77 -1.50 -8.42
CA GLU A 249 -8.87 -0.64 -8.87
C GLU A 249 -9.12 0.52 -7.90
N ALA A 250 -9.07 0.26 -6.60
CA ALA A 250 -9.24 1.30 -5.59
C ALA A 250 -8.14 2.36 -5.66
N ILE A 251 -6.86 1.93 -5.75
CA ILE A 251 -5.70 2.84 -5.88
C ILE A 251 -5.83 3.72 -7.14
N LEU A 252 -6.19 3.14 -8.28
CA LEU A 252 -6.38 3.89 -9.51
C LEU A 252 -7.52 4.91 -9.38
N GLY A 253 -8.61 4.53 -8.72
CA GLY A 253 -9.72 5.43 -8.40
C GLY A 253 -9.30 6.60 -7.51
N GLU A 254 -8.52 6.35 -6.47
CA GLU A 254 -7.99 7.39 -5.58
C GLU A 254 -7.00 8.34 -6.29
N ILE A 255 -6.14 7.82 -7.17
CA ILE A 255 -5.24 8.63 -8.01
C ILE A 255 -6.05 9.57 -8.91
N GLU A 256 -7.11 9.08 -9.54
CA GLU A 256 -7.97 9.92 -10.38
C GLU A 256 -8.78 10.95 -9.58
N GLN A 257 -9.22 10.62 -8.39
CA GLN A 257 -9.83 11.59 -7.46
C GLN A 257 -8.81 12.66 -7.02
N LEU A 258 -7.56 12.27 -6.74
CA LEU A 258 -6.48 13.19 -6.40
C LEU A 258 -6.17 14.14 -7.57
N ARG A 259 -6.15 13.63 -8.80
CA ARG A 259 -5.92 14.43 -10.01
C ARG A 259 -6.92 15.56 -10.15
N ARG A 260 -8.19 15.31 -9.80
CA ARG A 260 -9.30 16.30 -9.91
C ARG A 260 -9.39 17.22 -8.69
N ALA A 261 -8.76 16.87 -7.60
CA ALA A 261 -8.82 17.66 -6.37
C ALA A 261 -7.96 18.92 -6.49
N GLU A 262 -8.45 20.04 -5.97
CA GLU A 262 -7.64 21.25 -5.87
C GLU A 262 -6.65 21.14 -4.70
N PRO A 263 -5.36 21.47 -4.91
CA PRO A 263 -4.42 21.60 -3.80
C PRO A 263 -4.86 22.68 -2.83
N PRO A 264 -4.60 22.51 -1.52
CA PRO A 264 -4.94 23.51 -0.52
C PRO A 264 -4.17 24.82 -0.76
N SER A 265 -4.72 25.94 -0.30
CA SER A 265 -3.99 27.21 -0.27
C SER A 265 -2.93 27.14 0.82
N PRO A 266 -1.69 27.59 0.57
CA PRO A 266 -0.65 27.65 1.61
C PRO A 266 -1.08 28.50 2.79
N THR A 267 -0.91 28.00 4.02
CA THR A 267 -1.16 28.73 5.27
C THR A 267 0.12 29.01 6.05
N ALA A 268 1.22 28.33 5.73
CA ALA A 268 2.53 28.51 6.33
C ALA A 268 3.51 29.06 5.31
N GLN A 269 4.41 29.96 5.76
CA GLN A 269 5.59 30.28 4.96
C GLN A 269 6.48 29.04 4.87
N PRO A 270 6.99 28.71 3.68
CA PRO A 270 7.95 27.60 3.58
C PRO A 270 9.15 27.89 4.49
N PRO A 271 9.73 26.87 5.14
CA PRO A 271 10.91 27.05 5.97
C PRO A 271 12.02 27.73 5.16
N SER A 272 12.61 28.78 5.72
CA SER A 272 13.81 29.39 5.16
C SER A 272 14.92 28.34 5.05
N ARG A 273 15.62 28.31 3.94
CA ARG A 273 16.77 27.43 3.69
C ARG A 273 17.94 27.81 4.56
#